data_3c04817fc8a25d2af012eb0e851ed4da
#
_entry.id   3c04817fc8a25d2af012eb0e851ed4da
#
_cell.length_a   1.000
_cell.length_b   1.000
_cell.length_c   1.000
_cell.angle_alpha   90.00
_cell.angle_beta   90.00
_cell.angle_gamma   90.00
#
_symmetry.space_group_name_H-M   'P 1'
#
loop_
_entity.id
_entity.type
_entity.pdbx_description
1 polymer ?
#
loop_
_entity_poly.entity_id
_entity_poly.type
_entity_poly.pdbx_seq_one_letter_code
_entity_poly.pdbx_strand_id
1 'polypeptide(L)'
;MRWHLVVSLASLVTTVMALVSRAQQAAPDVPKEIAVPAGHKLLFHVEAKGVQIYKAVKSSSGALEWVLEAPLADLVDANGAKAGLHYDGPSWEATDGSKVVRDKAEDVKSAPAPKPNEDIPWLLVKVKAAEGSEGRFTPTVYIQRLQTQGGKPPAELPKRVDTKVGVPYKAVYYFYGKGK
;
A
#
# COMPACT_ATOMS: atom_id res chain seq x y z
N MET A 1 11.64 69.57 41.34
CA MET A 1 11.85 69.02 39.96
C MET A 1 12.18 67.55 40.07
N ARG A 2 11.18 66.65 39.88
CA ARG A 2 11.32 65.19 40.09
C ARG A 2 11.31 64.53 38.71
N TRP A 3 12.41 63.91 38.34
CA TRP A 3 12.55 63.18 37.10
C TRP A 3 12.12 61.70 37.35
N HIS A 4 11.12 61.26 36.62
CA HIS A 4 10.74 59.87 36.61
C HIS A 4 11.48 59.13 35.48
N LEU A 5 12.34 58.17 35.88
CA LEU A 5 12.94 57.23 34.95
C LEU A 5 11.89 56.16 34.58
N VAL A 6 11.56 56.09 33.30
CA VAL A 6 10.77 54.99 32.74
C VAL A 6 11.71 53.91 32.25
N VAL A 7 11.73 52.79 32.93
CA VAL A 7 12.49 51.60 32.51
C VAL A 7 11.56 50.78 31.64
N SER A 8 11.83 50.74 30.33
CA SER A 8 11.14 49.88 29.39
C SER A 8 11.73 48.45 29.44
N LEU A 9 10.94 47.50 29.91
CA LEU A 9 11.28 46.09 29.90
C LEU A 9 10.94 45.51 28.50
N ALA A 10 11.96 45.27 27.68
CA ALA A 10 11.77 44.55 26.41
C ALA A 10 11.75 43.03 26.66
N SER A 11 10.57 42.42 26.57
CA SER A 11 10.41 40.97 26.64
C SER A 11 10.86 40.30 25.34
N LEU A 12 12.00 39.62 25.42
CA LEU A 12 12.49 38.77 24.31
C LEU A 12 11.72 37.45 24.29
N VAL A 13 10.76 37.31 23.39
CA VAL A 13 10.04 36.04 23.14
C VAL A 13 10.93 35.18 22.25
N THR A 14 11.62 34.23 22.82
CA THR A 14 12.37 33.18 22.10
C THR A 14 11.39 32.11 21.65
N THR A 15 11.00 32.14 20.37
CA THR A 15 10.22 31.06 19.73
C THR A 15 11.12 29.84 19.51
N VAL A 16 10.99 28.82 20.36
CA VAL A 16 11.63 27.53 20.16
C VAL A 16 10.86 26.79 19.05
N MET A 17 11.38 26.82 17.83
CA MET A 17 10.92 25.92 16.76
C MET A 17 11.36 24.49 17.10
N ALA A 18 10.44 23.68 17.62
CA ALA A 18 10.65 22.24 17.77
C ALA A 18 10.75 21.64 16.35
N LEU A 19 11.98 21.27 15.96
CA LEU A 19 12.23 20.40 14.80
C LEU A 19 11.61 19.02 15.12
N VAL A 20 10.39 18.78 14.65
CA VAL A 20 9.78 17.44 14.62
C VAL A 20 10.58 16.64 13.59
N SER A 21 11.62 15.94 14.07
CA SER A 21 12.32 14.94 13.28
C SER A 21 11.28 13.87 12.92
N ARG A 22 10.85 13.85 11.66
CA ARG A 22 10.06 12.74 11.13
C ARG A 22 10.98 11.53 11.16
N ALA A 23 10.82 10.68 12.16
CA ALA A 23 11.50 9.39 12.20
C ALA A 23 11.21 8.69 10.87
N GLN A 24 12.26 8.43 10.09
CA GLN A 24 12.13 7.67 8.85
C GLN A 24 11.64 6.29 9.23
N GLN A 25 10.41 5.96 8.82
CA GLN A 25 9.81 4.68 9.16
C GLN A 25 10.70 3.55 8.64
N ALA A 26 11.14 2.68 9.55
CA ALA A 26 11.93 1.51 9.20
C ALA A 26 11.09 0.56 8.32
N ALA A 27 11.76 -0.10 7.38
CA ALA A 27 11.15 -1.19 6.62
C ALA A 27 10.72 -2.29 7.61
N PRO A 28 9.53 -2.89 7.42
CA PRO A 28 9.05 -3.94 8.30
C PRO A 28 9.91 -5.20 8.17
N ASP A 29 9.98 -5.97 9.24
CA ASP A 29 10.58 -7.29 9.23
C ASP A 29 9.65 -8.28 8.51
N VAL A 30 10.19 -9.05 7.56
CA VAL A 30 9.39 -9.91 6.68
C VAL A 30 10.11 -11.23 6.40
N PRO A 31 9.37 -12.31 6.05
CA PRO A 31 9.96 -13.54 5.54
C PRO A 31 10.91 -13.28 4.35
N LYS A 32 12.01 -14.05 4.28
CA LYS A 32 13.08 -13.90 3.27
C LYS A 32 12.55 -13.96 1.84
N GLU A 33 11.51 -14.75 1.61
CA GLU A 33 10.88 -14.98 0.31
C GLU A 33 10.31 -13.69 -0.31
N ILE A 34 9.87 -12.77 0.54
CA ILE A 34 9.27 -11.50 0.14
C ILE A 34 10.12 -10.29 0.57
N ALA A 35 11.37 -10.52 0.97
CA ALA A 35 12.30 -9.43 1.28
C ALA A 35 12.61 -8.63 0.01
N VAL A 36 12.61 -7.30 0.15
CA VAL A 36 12.98 -6.40 -0.95
C VAL A 36 14.48 -6.55 -1.24
N PRO A 37 14.89 -6.71 -2.51
CA PRO A 37 16.29 -6.84 -2.87
C PRO A 37 17.15 -5.67 -2.38
N ALA A 38 18.41 -5.95 -2.04
CA ALA A 38 19.38 -4.93 -1.65
C ALA A 38 19.47 -3.80 -2.69
N GLY A 39 19.86 -2.60 -2.25
CA GLY A 39 19.93 -1.43 -3.13
C GLY A 39 18.60 -0.69 -3.30
N HIS A 40 17.55 -1.09 -2.57
CA HIS A 40 16.27 -0.39 -2.54
C HIS A 40 15.99 0.18 -1.15
N LYS A 41 15.26 1.27 -1.09
CA LYS A 41 14.85 1.95 0.15
C LYS A 41 13.35 2.15 0.20
N LEU A 42 12.78 2.11 1.39
CA LEU A 42 11.39 2.48 1.61
C LEU A 42 11.18 3.96 1.27
N LEU A 43 10.21 4.24 0.41
CA LEU A 43 9.79 5.58 0.04
C LEU A 43 8.67 6.06 0.96
N PHE A 44 7.62 5.26 1.08
CA PHE A 44 6.43 5.50 1.91
C PHE A 44 5.61 4.23 2.04
N HIS A 45 4.57 4.28 2.87
CA HIS A 45 3.53 3.25 2.92
C HIS A 45 2.14 3.90 2.88
N VAL A 46 1.14 3.10 2.54
CA VAL A 46 -0.28 3.47 2.57
C VAL A 46 -1.10 2.29 3.08
N GLU A 47 -2.18 2.58 3.79
CA GLU A 47 -3.18 1.58 4.15
C GLU A 47 -4.15 1.37 2.98
N ALA A 48 -4.58 0.14 2.77
CA ALA A 48 -5.60 -0.21 1.79
C ALA A 48 -6.83 -0.76 2.49
N LYS A 49 -8.01 -0.31 2.04
CA LYS A 49 -9.30 -0.82 2.46
C LYS A 49 -10.20 -0.98 1.24
N GLY A 50 -10.68 -2.20 1.01
CA GLY A 50 -11.49 -2.49 -0.17
C GLY A 50 -11.91 -3.94 -0.24
N VAL A 51 -11.98 -4.48 -1.45
CA VAL A 51 -12.40 -5.84 -1.73
C VAL A 51 -11.43 -6.56 -2.67
N GLN A 52 -11.30 -7.88 -2.49
CA GLN A 52 -10.82 -8.79 -3.51
C GLN A 52 -12.06 -9.28 -4.30
N ILE A 53 -12.09 -9.01 -5.60
CA ILE A 53 -13.18 -9.42 -6.49
C ILE A 53 -12.85 -10.81 -7.01
N TYR A 54 -13.69 -11.78 -6.67
CA TYR A 54 -13.61 -13.14 -7.19
C TYR A 54 -14.68 -13.37 -8.22
N LYS A 55 -14.35 -14.14 -9.25
CA LYS A 55 -15.25 -14.56 -10.32
C LYS A 55 -15.36 -16.07 -10.32
N ALA A 56 -16.58 -16.55 -10.48
CA ALA A 56 -16.88 -17.98 -10.66
C ALA A 56 -16.49 -18.44 -12.05
N VAL A 57 -15.60 -19.40 -12.14
CA VAL A 57 -15.16 -20.03 -13.40
C VAL A 57 -15.34 -21.54 -13.34
N LYS A 58 -15.37 -22.19 -14.51
CA LYS A 58 -15.23 -23.64 -14.59
C LYS A 58 -13.77 -24.04 -14.59
N SER A 59 -13.40 -24.94 -13.68
CA SER A 59 -12.08 -25.60 -13.69
C SER A 59 -11.98 -26.57 -14.89
N SER A 60 -10.81 -27.13 -15.11
CA SER A 60 -10.58 -28.18 -16.12
C SER A 60 -11.40 -29.43 -15.87
N SER A 61 -11.78 -29.72 -14.61
CA SER A 61 -12.67 -30.83 -14.25
C SER A 61 -14.16 -30.51 -14.44
N GLY A 62 -14.53 -29.29 -14.83
CA GLY A 62 -15.89 -28.80 -14.95
C GLY A 62 -16.54 -28.33 -13.65
N ALA A 63 -15.87 -28.47 -12.52
CA ALA A 63 -16.34 -27.93 -11.24
C ALA A 63 -16.27 -26.38 -11.24
N LEU A 64 -17.18 -25.75 -10.49
CA LEU A 64 -17.12 -24.30 -10.30
C LEU A 64 -16.17 -23.94 -9.16
N GLU A 65 -15.36 -22.91 -9.37
CA GLU A 65 -14.40 -22.39 -8.39
C GLU A 65 -14.34 -20.87 -8.42
N TRP A 66 -13.91 -20.28 -7.30
CA TRP A 66 -13.65 -18.85 -7.22
C TRP A 66 -12.21 -18.56 -7.65
N VAL A 67 -12.04 -17.72 -8.67
CA VAL A 67 -10.74 -17.21 -9.10
C VAL A 67 -10.66 -15.70 -8.86
N LEU A 68 -9.56 -15.24 -8.32
CA LEU A 68 -9.31 -13.80 -8.14
C LEU A 68 -9.30 -13.13 -9.52
N GLU A 69 -10.21 -12.16 -9.71
CA GLU A 69 -10.28 -11.36 -10.93
C GLU A 69 -9.47 -10.07 -10.76
N ALA A 70 -9.75 -9.31 -9.70
CA ALA A 70 -9.08 -8.03 -9.44
C ALA A 70 -9.21 -7.58 -7.98
N PRO A 71 -8.28 -6.81 -7.45
CA PRO A 71 -8.52 -5.98 -6.26
C PRO A 71 -9.28 -4.70 -6.64
N LEU A 72 -9.96 -4.10 -5.65
CA LEU A 72 -10.45 -2.73 -5.70
C LEU A 72 -10.39 -2.16 -4.29
N ALA A 73 -9.50 -1.19 -4.06
CA ALA A 73 -9.31 -0.61 -2.74
C ALA A 73 -8.92 0.86 -2.79
N ASP A 74 -9.44 1.64 -1.83
CA ASP A 74 -8.92 2.96 -1.51
C ASP A 74 -7.56 2.82 -0.80
N LEU A 75 -6.63 3.70 -1.15
CA LEU A 75 -5.35 3.86 -0.48
C LEU A 75 -5.40 5.14 0.36
N VAL A 76 -5.01 5.02 1.63
CA VAL A 76 -5.00 6.13 2.61
C VAL A 76 -3.61 6.29 3.19
N ASP A 77 -3.17 7.52 3.37
CA ASP A 77 -1.90 7.82 4.01
C ASP A 77 -1.99 7.76 5.55
N ALA A 78 -0.85 7.96 6.23
CA ALA A 78 -0.77 7.94 7.69
C ALA A 78 -1.61 9.02 8.40
N ASN A 79 -2.11 10.03 7.68
CA ASN A 79 -3.00 11.07 8.20
C ASN A 79 -4.49 10.75 7.94
N GLY A 80 -4.78 9.60 7.32
CA GLY A 80 -6.13 9.22 6.93
C GLY A 80 -6.63 9.90 5.65
N ALA A 81 -5.78 10.67 4.95
CA ALA A 81 -6.15 11.29 3.69
C ALA A 81 -6.05 10.30 2.53
N LYS A 82 -6.95 10.45 1.53
CA LYS A 82 -6.91 9.62 0.34
C LYS A 82 -5.59 9.82 -0.42
N ALA A 83 -4.84 8.74 -0.59
CA ALA A 83 -3.56 8.72 -1.30
C ALA A 83 -3.69 8.20 -2.73
N GLY A 84 -4.74 7.41 -3.02
CA GLY A 84 -4.95 6.84 -4.34
C GLY A 84 -5.90 5.66 -4.36
N LEU A 85 -5.74 4.80 -5.38
CA LEU A 85 -6.52 3.58 -5.62
C LEU A 85 -5.59 2.42 -5.96
N HIS A 86 -6.03 1.21 -5.59
CA HIS A 86 -5.46 -0.06 -6.06
C HIS A 86 -6.54 -0.86 -6.75
N TYR A 87 -6.29 -1.27 -7.98
CA TYR A 87 -7.28 -1.92 -8.83
C TYR A 87 -6.63 -2.85 -9.87
N ASP A 88 -7.43 -3.32 -10.83
CA ASP A 88 -7.02 -4.29 -11.84
C ASP A 88 -5.70 -3.97 -12.54
N GLY A 89 -5.01 -5.05 -12.90
CA GLY A 89 -3.75 -5.03 -13.63
C GLY A 89 -2.55 -5.76 -12.99
N PRO A 90 -2.36 -5.89 -11.64
CA PRO A 90 -2.70 -4.95 -10.58
C PRO A 90 -1.99 -3.59 -10.77
N SER A 91 -2.73 -2.54 -10.46
CA SER A 91 -2.31 -1.15 -10.61
C SER A 91 -2.44 -0.40 -9.29
N TRP A 92 -1.55 0.56 -9.07
CA TRP A 92 -1.62 1.53 -7.96
C TRP A 92 -1.51 2.93 -8.57
N GLU A 93 -2.54 3.73 -8.36
CA GLU A 93 -2.66 5.08 -8.92
C GLU A 93 -2.85 6.08 -7.78
N ALA A 94 -1.98 7.08 -7.71
CA ALA A 94 -2.03 8.14 -6.71
C ALA A 94 -3.07 9.22 -7.07
N THR A 95 -3.43 10.04 -6.10
CA THR A 95 -4.34 11.18 -6.32
C THR A 95 -3.77 12.26 -7.26
N ASP A 96 -2.46 12.29 -7.48
CA ASP A 96 -1.79 13.16 -8.46
C ASP A 96 -1.79 12.58 -9.89
N GLY A 97 -2.45 11.42 -10.10
CA GLY A 97 -2.52 10.72 -11.38
C GLY A 97 -1.30 9.84 -11.68
N SER A 98 -0.26 9.88 -10.85
CA SER A 98 0.89 8.98 -11.02
C SER A 98 0.52 7.53 -10.77
N LYS A 99 0.97 6.64 -11.68
CA LYS A 99 0.55 5.24 -11.70
C LYS A 99 1.71 4.29 -11.89
N VAL A 100 1.72 3.22 -11.12
CA VAL A 100 2.57 2.06 -11.34
C VAL A 100 1.74 0.81 -11.56
N VAL A 101 2.25 -0.08 -12.37
CA VAL A 101 1.62 -1.34 -12.72
C VAL A 101 2.57 -2.48 -12.45
N ARG A 102 2.04 -3.67 -12.20
CA ARG A 102 2.85 -4.89 -12.06
C ARG A 102 3.74 -5.05 -13.30
N ASP A 103 5.02 -5.31 -13.07
CA ASP A 103 5.93 -5.77 -14.12
C ASP A 103 5.66 -7.27 -14.35
N LYS A 104 5.00 -7.60 -15.48
CA LYS A 104 4.62 -8.98 -15.81
C LYS A 104 5.80 -9.86 -16.20
N ALA A 105 6.98 -9.29 -16.42
CA ALA A 105 8.21 -10.04 -16.67
C ALA A 105 8.76 -10.71 -15.40
N GLU A 106 8.26 -10.33 -14.22
CA GLU A 106 8.70 -10.87 -12.94
C GLU A 106 7.54 -11.56 -12.22
N ASP A 107 7.84 -12.67 -11.57
CA ASP A 107 6.87 -13.38 -10.75
C ASP A 107 6.58 -12.63 -9.45
N VAL A 108 5.31 -12.70 -9.02
CA VAL A 108 4.92 -12.22 -7.69
C VAL A 108 5.41 -13.22 -6.67
N LYS A 109 6.23 -12.76 -5.71
CA LYS A 109 6.64 -13.56 -4.57
C LYS A 109 5.62 -13.47 -3.46
N SER A 110 5.41 -14.56 -2.73
CA SER A 110 4.41 -14.60 -1.67
C SER A 110 4.92 -15.35 -0.43
N ALA A 111 4.40 -14.95 0.73
CA ALA A 111 4.55 -15.65 2.00
C ALA A 111 3.19 -15.73 2.71
N PRO A 112 2.95 -16.75 3.53
CA PRO A 112 1.72 -16.82 4.33
C PRO A 112 1.56 -15.59 5.23
N ALA A 113 0.33 -15.11 5.38
CA ALA A 113 -0.01 -14.16 6.42
C ALA A 113 0.03 -14.86 7.80
N PRO A 114 0.11 -14.11 8.93
CA PRO A 114 0.07 -14.70 10.28
C PRO A 114 -1.16 -15.57 10.55
N LYS A 115 -2.29 -15.25 9.90
CA LYS A 115 -3.53 -16.03 9.94
C LYS A 115 -3.88 -16.56 8.55
N PRO A 116 -3.17 -17.59 8.04
CA PRO A 116 -3.25 -17.98 6.63
C PRO A 116 -4.62 -18.56 6.22
N ASN A 117 -5.45 -18.96 7.17
CA ASN A 117 -6.80 -19.44 6.91
C ASN A 117 -7.83 -18.31 6.75
N GLU A 118 -7.55 -17.14 7.33
CA GLU A 118 -8.45 -15.97 7.33
C GLU A 118 -8.00 -14.92 6.31
N ASP A 119 -6.68 -14.72 6.20
CA ASP A 119 -6.08 -13.59 5.51
C ASP A 119 -5.41 -14.01 4.19
N ILE A 120 -5.51 -13.13 3.19
CA ILE A 120 -4.77 -13.31 1.93
C ILE A 120 -3.26 -13.19 2.18
N PRO A 121 -2.40 -13.86 1.36
CA PRO A 121 -0.96 -13.90 1.58
C PRO A 121 -0.31 -12.52 1.51
N TRP A 122 0.83 -12.39 2.17
CA TRP A 122 1.76 -11.28 1.98
C TRP A 122 2.47 -11.42 0.65
N LEU A 123 2.79 -10.31 -0.01
CA LEU A 123 3.38 -10.32 -1.35
C LEU A 123 4.55 -9.35 -1.47
N LEU A 124 5.48 -9.69 -2.37
CA LEU A 124 6.40 -8.76 -3.00
C LEU A 124 6.10 -8.71 -4.50
N VAL A 125 5.81 -7.53 -5.01
CA VAL A 125 5.48 -7.29 -6.42
C VAL A 125 6.48 -6.32 -7.01
N LYS A 126 7.15 -6.70 -8.10
CA LYS A 126 7.92 -5.77 -8.92
C LYS A 126 6.95 -4.95 -9.76
N VAL A 127 7.19 -3.65 -9.79
CA VAL A 127 6.34 -2.70 -10.52
C VAL A 127 7.18 -1.79 -11.40
N LYS A 128 6.52 -1.17 -12.37
CA LYS A 128 7.08 -0.13 -13.24
C LYS A 128 6.07 1.00 -13.39
N ALA A 129 6.56 2.20 -13.67
CA ALA A 129 5.70 3.32 -14.03
C ALA A 129 4.86 2.96 -15.26
N ALA A 130 3.59 3.36 -15.27
CA ALA A 130 2.78 3.31 -16.48
C ALA A 130 3.34 4.33 -17.51
N GLU A 131 3.10 4.09 -18.78
CA GLU A 131 3.55 4.97 -19.86
C GLU A 131 3.01 6.40 -19.64
N GLY A 132 3.90 7.40 -19.78
CA GLY A 132 3.56 8.81 -19.59
C GLY A 132 3.23 9.22 -18.14
N SER A 133 3.42 8.31 -17.17
CA SER A 133 3.09 8.58 -15.77
C SER A 133 4.26 9.28 -15.07
N GLU A 134 3.98 10.39 -14.39
CA GLU A 134 4.92 11.12 -13.53
C GLU A 134 4.28 11.47 -12.20
N GLY A 135 5.06 11.52 -11.10
CA GLY A 135 4.63 11.93 -9.79
C GLY A 135 5.00 10.96 -8.67
N ARG A 136 4.20 10.99 -7.59
CA ARG A 136 4.53 10.36 -6.30
C ARG A 136 4.83 8.86 -6.37
N PHE A 137 4.08 8.10 -7.20
CA PHE A 137 4.23 6.64 -7.24
C PHE A 137 5.28 6.18 -8.25
N THR A 138 5.64 6.98 -9.26
CA THR A 138 6.54 6.58 -10.36
C THR A 138 7.95 6.15 -9.96
N PRO A 139 8.58 6.66 -8.86
CA PRO A 139 9.88 6.17 -8.43
C PRO A 139 9.88 4.76 -7.86
N THR A 140 8.70 4.13 -7.71
CA THR A 140 8.55 2.81 -7.09
C THR A 140 9.02 1.71 -8.04
N VAL A 141 9.79 0.75 -7.48
CA VAL A 141 10.29 -0.45 -8.17
C VAL A 141 9.68 -1.71 -7.57
N TYR A 142 9.46 -1.73 -6.24
CA TYR A 142 8.82 -2.84 -5.54
C TYR A 142 7.71 -2.34 -4.63
N ILE A 143 6.67 -3.15 -4.53
CA ILE A 143 5.58 -2.97 -3.55
C ILE A 143 5.46 -4.24 -2.73
N GLN A 144 5.48 -4.12 -1.40
CA GLN A 144 5.08 -5.20 -0.50
C GLN A 144 3.64 -4.98 -0.06
N ARG A 145 2.82 -6.05 -0.10
CA ARG A 145 1.52 -6.12 0.56
C ARG A 145 1.69 -6.91 1.85
N LEU A 146 1.55 -6.25 2.99
CA LEU A 146 1.73 -6.83 4.32
C LEU A 146 0.51 -6.58 5.21
N GLN A 147 0.50 -7.16 6.42
CA GLN A 147 -0.51 -6.94 7.45
C GLN A 147 -1.94 -7.10 6.92
N THR A 148 -2.12 -8.10 6.06
CA THR A 148 -3.41 -8.40 5.44
C THR A 148 -4.43 -8.86 6.48
N GLN A 149 -5.68 -8.49 6.26
CA GLN A 149 -6.84 -8.91 7.03
C GLN A 149 -7.97 -9.25 6.07
N GLY A 150 -8.48 -10.48 6.11
CA GLY A 150 -9.55 -10.96 5.25
C GLY A 150 -9.15 -11.15 3.79
N GLY A 151 -10.10 -11.00 2.89
CA GLY A 151 -9.89 -11.06 1.43
C GLY A 151 -9.84 -12.46 0.83
N LYS A 152 -9.97 -13.54 1.60
CA LYS A 152 -10.03 -14.93 1.08
C LYS A 152 -11.30 -15.15 0.27
N PRO A 153 -11.28 -16.03 -0.74
CA PRO A 153 -12.50 -16.39 -1.45
C PRO A 153 -13.53 -17.00 -0.50
N PRO A 154 -14.84 -16.91 -0.80
CA PRO A 154 -15.86 -17.58 0.00
C PRO A 154 -15.58 -19.06 0.11
N ALA A 155 -15.83 -19.66 1.29
CA ALA A 155 -15.71 -21.10 1.50
C ALA A 155 -16.80 -21.87 0.73
N GLU A 156 -17.98 -21.27 0.55
CA GLU A 156 -19.05 -21.85 -0.26
C GLU A 156 -18.68 -21.74 -1.74
N LEU A 157 -18.79 -22.87 -2.47
CA LEU A 157 -18.53 -22.90 -3.90
C LEU A 157 -19.56 -22.07 -4.68
N PRO A 158 -19.16 -21.46 -5.81
CA PRO A 158 -20.10 -20.72 -6.63
C PRO A 158 -21.14 -21.65 -7.27
N LYS A 159 -22.35 -21.11 -7.45
CA LYS A 159 -23.49 -21.88 -8.02
C LYS A 159 -23.66 -21.68 -9.53
N ARG A 160 -23.04 -20.60 -10.07
CA ARG A 160 -23.21 -20.23 -11.48
C ARG A 160 -21.94 -19.54 -11.98
N VAL A 161 -21.53 -19.89 -13.20
CA VAL A 161 -20.41 -19.24 -13.92
C VAL A 161 -20.68 -17.75 -14.03
N ASP A 162 -19.59 -16.95 -14.07
CA ASP A 162 -19.58 -15.50 -14.17
C ASP A 162 -20.19 -14.73 -12.98
N THR A 163 -20.65 -15.44 -11.93
CA THR A 163 -20.99 -14.77 -10.66
C THR A 163 -19.76 -14.10 -10.10
N LYS A 164 -19.88 -12.85 -9.66
CA LYS A 164 -18.81 -12.10 -8.99
C LYS A 164 -19.16 -11.80 -7.55
N VAL A 165 -18.16 -11.79 -6.68
CA VAL A 165 -18.28 -11.40 -5.28
C VAL A 165 -17.09 -10.57 -4.85
N GLY A 166 -17.34 -9.47 -4.15
CA GLY A 166 -16.31 -8.65 -3.50
C GLY A 166 -16.14 -9.09 -2.06
N VAL A 167 -14.98 -9.62 -1.70
CA VAL A 167 -14.66 -10.02 -0.33
C VAL A 167 -13.83 -8.94 0.35
N PRO A 168 -14.31 -8.34 1.46
CA PRO A 168 -13.61 -7.26 2.14
C PRO A 168 -12.19 -7.66 2.57
N TYR A 169 -11.23 -6.73 2.40
CA TYR A 169 -9.88 -6.89 2.92
C TYR A 169 -9.29 -5.54 3.36
N LYS A 170 -8.27 -5.64 4.21
CA LYS A 170 -7.34 -4.55 4.52
C LYS A 170 -5.92 -5.04 4.31
N ALA A 171 -5.01 -4.12 4.04
CA ALA A 171 -3.57 -4.37 3.93
C ALA A 171 -2.80 -3.08 4.14
N VAL A 172 -1.48 -3.19 4.33
CA VAL A 172 -0.55 -2.07 4.21
C VAL A 172 0.34 -2.33 3.00
N TYR A 173 0.43 -1.36 2.11
CA TYR A 173 1.33 -1.37 0.97
C TYR A 173 2.55 -0.51 1.26
N TYR A 174 3.74 -1.11 1.18
CA TYR A 174 5.04 -0.47 1.35
C TYR A 174 5.69 -0.31 -0.02
N PHE A 175 6.01 0.93 -0.38
CA PHE A 175 6.55 1.29 -1.69
C PHE A 175 8.05 1.54 -1.59
N TYR A 176 8.84 0.83 -2.42
CA TYR A 176 10.29 0.90 -2.43
C TYR A 176 10.81 1.37 -3.77
N GLY A 177 11.73 2.32 -3.74
CA GLY A 177 12.47 2.80 -4.90
C GLY A 177 13.94 2.46 -4.82
N LYS A 178 14.72 2.84 -5.86
CA LYS A 178 16.17 2.68 -5.83
C LYS A 178 16.78 3.44 -4.65
N GLY A 179 17.67 2.80 -3.88
CA GLY A 179 18.57 3.45 -2.96
C GLY A 179 19.56 4.35 -3.72
N LYS A 180 20.05 5.40 -3.04
CA LYS A 180 21.22 6.15 -3.53
C LYS A 180 22.48 5.43 -3.10
#